data_15a405678605ca4eb10c31c71e6e8234
#
_entry.id   15a405678605ca4eb10c31c71e6e8234
#
_cell.length_a   1.000
_cell.length_b   1.000
_cell.length_c   1.000
_cell.angle_alpha   90.00
_cell.angle_beta   90.00
_cell.angle_gamma   90.00
#
_symmetry.space_group_name_H-M   'P 1'
#
loop_
_entity.id
_entity.type
_entity.pdbx_description
1 polymer ?
#
loop_
_entity_poly.entity_id
_entity_poly.type
_entity_poly.pdbx_seq_one_letter_code
_entity_poly.pdbx_strand_id
1 'polypeptide(L)'
;NEMYQVANSYPKGSKDFVNVFDIAVRMYPTDQVANLNAAAVALSQKDLNTAVKYMEKADHTTAEFMNNTGVYNFLNGDIQRAMAAFEQAAKLGNEAAQANLKQLQQILNVKMK
;
A
#
# COMPACT_ATOMS: atom_id res chain seq x y z
N ASN A 1 4.55 -2.99 18.25
CA ASN A 1 5.88 -2.44 18.06
C ASN A 1 5.85 -0.93 18.17
N GLU A 2 6.71 -0.37 19.01
CA GLU A 2 6.72 1.07 19.34
C GLU A 2 6.93 1.96 18.10
N MET A 3 7.79 1.56 17.17
CA MET A 3 8.04 2.33 15.94
C MET A 3 6.80 2.45 15.07
N TYR A 4 6.00 1.39 14.97
CA TYR A 4 4.75 1.44 14.21
C TYR A 4 3.71 2.32 14.90
N GLN A 5 3.65 2.31 16.24
CA GLN A 5 2.75 3.18 16.99
C GLN A 5 3.13 4.64 16.79
N VAL A 6 4.42 4.97 16.85
CA VAL A 6 4.91 6.33 16.61
C VAL A 6 4.57 6.78 15.18
N ALA A 7 4.81 5.93 14.19
CA ALA A 7 4.51 6.25 12.79
C ALA A 7 3.02 6.55 12.58
N ASN A 8 2.14 5.77 13.24
CA ASN A 8 0.69 5.95 13.11
C ASN A 8 0.18 7.25 13.75
N SER A 9 0.99 7.90 14.60
CA SER A 9 0.63 9.20 15.19
C SER A 9 0.81 10.37 14.23
N TYR A 10 1.52 10.17 13.10
CA TYR A 10 1.76 11.20 12.09
C TYR A 10 0.81 11.04 10.91
N PRO A 11 0.47 12.13 10.20
CA PRO A 11 -0.29 12.01 8.94
C PRO A 11 0.48 11.19 7.90
N LYS A 12 -0.23 10.32 7.19
CA LYS A 12 0.38 9.53 6.12
C LYS A 12 0.94 10.46 5.04
N GLY A 13 2.13 10.13 4.56
CA GLY A 13 2.83 10.93 3.55
C GLY A 13 3.63 12.08 4.11
N SER A 14 3.56 12.36 5.43
CA SER A 14 4.42 13.38 6.04
C SER A 14 5.87 12.91 6.07
N LYS A 15 6.81 13.86 6.12
CA LYS A 15 8.23 13.56 6.19
C LYS A 15 8.58 12.73 7.43
N ASP A 16 7.97 13.04 8.56
CA ASP A 16 8.22 12.33 9.82
C ASP A 16 7.72 10.88 9.75
N PHE A 17 6.54 10.67 9.15
CA PHE A 17 5.98 9.34 8.94
C PHE A 17 6.92 8.49 8.09
N VAL A 18 7.42 9.04 6.96
CA VAL A 18 8.36 8.35 6.07
C VAL A 18 9.65 8.00 6.81
N ASN A 19 10.21 8.93 7.58
CA ASN A 19 11.48 8.72 8.29
C ASN A 19 11.37 7.59 9.31
N VAL A 20 10.23 7.47 10.01
CA VAL A 20 10.06 6.38 11.00
C VAL A 20 10.09 5.03 10.32
N PHE A 21 9.40 4.85 9.20
CA PHE A 21 9.40 3.58 8.47
C PHE A 21 10.75 3.29 7.82
N ASP A 22 11.46 4.30 7.31
CA ASP A 22 12.81 4.14 6.79
C ASP A 22 13.76 3.58 7.86
N ILE A 23 13.69 4.13 9.07
CA ILE A 23 14.49 3.65 10.20
C ILE A 23 14.12 2.20 10.53
N ALA A 24 12.84 1.87 10.57
CA ALA A 24 12.39 0.50 10.86
C ALA A 24 12.92 -0.50 9.84
N VAL A 25 12.89 -0.17 8.56
CA VAL A 25 13.40 -1.06 7.49
C VAL A 25 14.91 -1.22 7.59
N ARG A 26 15.66 -0.17 7.92
CA ARG A 26 17.12 -0.25 8.07
C ARG A 26 17.52 -1.12 9.26
N MET A 27 16.78 -1.05 10.38
CA MET A 27 17.05 -1.85 11.56
C MET A 27 16.58 -3.29 11.43
N TYR A 28 15.48 -3.52 10.72
CA TYR A 28 14.85 -4.83 10.57
C TYR A 28 14.54 -5.10 9.09
N PRO A 29 15.58 -5.27 8.24
CA PRO A 29 15.36 -5.37 6.79
C PRO A 29 14.58 -6.60 6.35
N THR A 30 14.48 -7.62 7.19
CA THR A 30 13.70 -8.84 6.89
C THR A 30 12.32 -8.82 7.55
N ASP A 31 11.97 -7.79 8.30
CA ASP A 31 10.66 -7.67 8.93
C ASP A 31 9.60 -7.41 7.85
N GLN A 32 8.69 -8.38 7.67
CA GLN A 32 7.68 -8.32 6.63
C GLN A 32 6.68 -7.18 6.86
N VAL A 33 6.37 -6.87 8.11
CA VAL A 33 5.45 -5.76 8.44
C VAL A 33 6.11 -4.41 8.14
N ALA A 34 7.40 -4.25 8.48
CA ALA A 34 8.13 -3.02 8.18
C ALA A 34 8.21 -2.79 6.67
N ASN A 35 8.50 -3.84 5.90
CA ASN A 35 8.56 -3.75 4.43
C ASN A 35 7.20 -3.42 3.84
N LEU A 36 6.13 -4.01 4.37
CA LEU A 36 4.77 -3.75 3.91
C LEU A 36 4.40 -2.27 4.12
N ASN A 37 4.71 -1.73 5.30
CA ASN A 37 4.42 -0.34 5.61
C ASN A 37 5.29 0.62 4.80
N ALA A 38 6.57 0.28 4.59
CA ALA A 38 7.47 1.08 3.76
C ALA A 38 6.99 1.11 2.31
N ALA A 39 6.46 0.01 1.80
CA ALA A 39 5.86 -0.05 0.47
C ALA A 39 4.65 0.89 0.38
N ALA A 40 3.78 0.88 1.39
CA ALA A 40 2.60 1.76 1.41
C ALA A 40 3.01 3.23 1.38
N VAL A 41 4.05 3.61 2.11
CA VAL A 41 4.57 4.98 2.10
C VAL A 41 5.13 5.35 0.72
N ALA A 42 5.93 4.47 0.12
CA ALA A 42 6.47 4.71 -1.22
C ALA A 42 5.35 4.88 -2.25
N LEU A 43 4.29 4.07 -2.16
CA LEU A 43 3.13 4.18 -3.04
C LEU A 43 2.40 5.52 -2.84
N SER A 44 2.28 5.99 -1.60
CA SER A 44 1.65 7.28 -1.32
C SER A 44 2.42 8.44 -1.96
N GLN A 45 3.72 8.25 -2.17
CA GLN A 45 4.60 9.21 -2.83
C GLN A 45 4.75 8.95 -4.34
N LYS A 46 4.05 7.94 -4.86
CA LYS A 46 4.11 7.51 -6.26
C LYS A 46 5.50 7.05 -6.68
N ASP A 47 6.31 6.59 -5.73
CA ASP A 47 7.64 6.04 -5.99
C ASP A 47 7.54 4.53 -6.21
N LEU A 48 7.20 4.14 -7.45
CA LEU A 48 6.93 2.74 -7.80
C LEU A 48 8.19 1.87 -7.69
N ASN A 49 9.33 2.39 -8.04
CA ASN A 49 10.58 1.61 -7.99
C ASN A 49 10.96 1.23 -6.56
N THR A 50 10.83 2.16 -5.63
CA THR A 50 11.06 1.91 -4.21
C THR A 50 10.00 0.98 -3.64
N ALA A 51 8.75 1.18 -4.01
CA ALA A 51 7.64 0.35 -3.55
C ALA A 51 7.86 -1.13 -3.91
N VAL A 52 8.28 -1.43 -5.14
CA VAL A 52 8.53 -2.81 -5.58
C VAL A 52 9.58 -3.48 -4.71
N LYS A 53 10.65 -2.79 -4.37
CA LYS A 53 11.72 -3.36 -3.54
C LYS A 53 11.22 -3.79 -2.18
N TYR A 54 10.36 -2.98 -1.55
CA TYR A 54 9.78 -3.32 -0.25
C TYR A 54 8.71 -4.41 -0.39
N MET A 55 7.90 -4.36 -1.45
CA MET A 55 6.86 -5.37 -1.69
C MET A 55 7.45 -6.77 -1.88
N GLU A 56 8.60 -6.89 -2.53
CA GLU A 56 9.27 -8.19 -2.70
C GLU A 56 9.60 -8.85 -1.36
N LYS A 57 9.87 -8.06 -0.33
CA LYS A 57 10.24 -8.55 1.00
C LYS A 57 9.07 -8.68 1.96
N ALA A 58 7.88 -8.21 1.57
CA ALA A 58 6.68 -8.27 2.40
C ALA A 58 5.98 -9.61 2.25
N ASP A 59 5.09 -9.92 3.21
CA ASP A 59 4.27 -11.14 3.14
C ASP A 59 3.20 -10.97 2.06
N HIS A 60 3.30 -11.77 1.01
CA HIS A 60 2.42 -11.69 -0.16
C HIS A 60 1.00 -12.25 0.10
N THR A 61 0.77 -12.85 1.27
CA THR A 61 -0.51 -13.48 1.58
C THR A 61 -1.49 -12.57 2.32
N THR A 62 -1.04 -11.40 2.74
CA THR A 62 -1.87 -10.49 3.55
C THR A 62 -2.79 -9.63 2.69
N ALA A 63 -3.92 -9.22 3.29
CA ALA A 63 -4.84 -8.29 2.65
C ALA A 63 -4.17 -6.94 2.38
N GLU A 64 -3.31 -6.50 3.29
CA GLU A 64 -2.54 -5.25 3.14
C GLU A 64 -1.61 -5.31 1.94
N PHE A 65 -0.94 -6.44 1.71
CA PHE A 65 -0.12 -6.62 0.53
C PHE A 65 -0.95 -6.55 -0.75
N MET A 66 -2.11 -7.20 -0.76
CA MET A 66 -3.01 -7.18 -1.92
C MET A 66 -3.53 -5.77 -2.19
N ASN A 67 -3.84 -5.00 -1.14
CA ASN A 67 -4.22 -3.61 -1.31
C ASN A 67 -3.07 -2.78 -1.90
N ASN A 68 -1.84 -2.96 -1.40
CA ASN A 68 -0.67 -2.30 -1.95
C ASN A 68 -0.46 -2.66 -3.41
N THR A 69 -0.67 -3.93 -3.76
CA THR A 69 -0.60 -4.39 -5.16
C THR A 69 -1.61 -3.66 -6.03
N GLY A 70 -2.82 -3.47 -5.52
CA GLY A 70 -3.86 -2.70 -6.22
C GLY A 70 -3.43 -1.25 -6.46
N VAL A 71 -2.90 -0.60 -5.44
CA VAL A 71 -2.40 0.78 -5.57
C VAL A 71 -1.26 0.86 -6.57
N TYR A 72 -0.30 -0.07 -6.49
CA TYR A 72 0.82 -0.15 -7.42
C TYR A 72 0.31 -0.26 -8.87
N ASN A 73 -0.57 -1.20 -9.13
CA ASN A 73 -1.10 -1.41 -10.48
C ASN A 73 -1.89 -0.19 -10.97
N PHE A 74 -2.67 0.44 -10.10
CA PHE A 74 -3.39 1.66 -10.45
C PHE A 74 -2.43 2.77 -10.87
N LEU A 75 -1.38 3.01 -10.09
CA LEU A 75 -0.38 4.04 -10.41
C LEU A 75 0.41 3.71 -11.67
N ASN A 76 0.55 2.42 -11.97
CA ASN A 76 1.23 1.95 -13.19
C ASN A 76 0.32 1.90 -14.41
N GLY A 77 -0.95 2.28 -14.26
CA GLY A 77 -1.90 2.35 -15.38
C GLY A 77 -2.64 1.04 -15.67
N ASP A 78 -2.41 -0.01 -14.88
CA ASP A 78 -3.08 -1.30 -15.08
C ASP A 78 -4.33 -1.38 -14.20
N ILE A 79 -5.42 -0.83 -14.73
CA ILE A 79 -6.68 -0.69 -14.01
C ILE A 79 -7.32 -2.05 -13.70
N GLN A 80 -7.24 -3.00 -14.63
CA GLN A 80 -7.84 -4.32 -14.44
C GLN A 80 -7.17 -5.10 -13.31
N ARG A 81 -5.85 -5.10 -13.27
CA ARG A 81 -5.10 -5.75 -12.19
C ARG A 81 -5.31 -5.05 -10.85
N ALA A 82 -5.41 -3.71 -10.88
CA ALA A 82 -5.71 -2.95 -9.68
C ALA A 82 -7.05 -3.36 -9.09
N MET A 83 -8.08 -3.45 -9.93
CA MET A 83 -9.41 -3.85 -9.49
C MET A 83 -9.41 -5.25 -8.90
N ALA A 84 -8.77 -6.21 -9.56
CA ALA A 84 -8.69 -7.59 -9.07
C ALA A 84 -8.01 -7.67 -7.71
N ALA A 85 -6.92 -6.92 -7.52
CA ALA A 85 -6.19 -6.91 -6.25
C ALA A 85 -7.04 -6.28 -5.13
N PHE A 86 -7.71 -5.17 -5.41
CA PHE A 86 -8.60 -4.54 -4.42
C PHE A 86 -9.78 -5.45 -4.07
N GLU A 87 -10.34 -6.17 -5.03
CA GLU A 87 -11.42 -7.11 -4.76
C GLU A 87 -10.99 -8.21 -3.80
N GLN A 88 -9.81 -8.78 -4.02
CA GLN A 88 -9.27 -9.81 -3.13
C GLN A 88 -9.01 -9.28 -1.73
N ALA A 89 -8.40 -8.12 -1.61
CA ALA A 89 -8.13 -7.51 -0.32
C ALA A 89 -9.42 -7.15 0.41
N ALA A 90 -10.42 -6.64 -0.31
CA ALA A 90 -11.71 -6.29 0.26
C ALA A 90 -12.45 -7.53 0.79
N LYS A 91 -12.37 -8.65 0.09
CA LYS A 91 -12.96 -9.93 0.55
C LYS A 91 -12.32 -10.42 1.84
N LEU A 92 -11.05 -10.08 2.06
CA LEU A 92 -10.34 -10.43 3.30
C LEU A 92 -10.58 -9.41 4.41
N GLY A 93 -11.45 -8.43 4.20
CA GLY A 93 -11.86 -7.48 5.21
C GLY A 93 -11.01 -6.22 5.29
N ASN A 94 -10.15 -5.96 4.31
CA ASN A 94 -9.32 -4.75 4.31
C ASN A 94 -10.17 -3.53 3.96
N GLU A 95 -10.35 -2.64 4.93
CA GLU A 95 -11.21 -1.46 4.77
C GLU A 95 -10.65 -0.47 3.73
N ALA A 96 -9.33 -0.29 3.71
CA ALA A 96 -8.70 0.59 2.73
C ALA A 96 -8.95 0.08 1.30
N ALA A 97 -8.87 -1.24 1.10
CA ALA A 97 -9.15 -1.84 -0.21
C ALA A 97 -10.62 -1.67 -0.60
N GLN A 98 -11.54 -1.80 0.35
CA GLN A 98 -12.96 -1.58 0.08
C GLN A 98 -13.22 -0.15 -0.40
N ALA A 99 -12.58 0.83 0.25
CA ALA A 99 -12.69 2.23 -0.16
C ALA A 99 -12.05 2.47 -1.53
N ASN A 100 -10.87 1.88 -1.76
CA ASN A 100 -10.16 2.01 -3.03
C ASN A 100 -10.95 1.39 -4.18
N LEU A 101 -11.53 0.22 -3.95
CA LEU A 101 -12.37 -0.44 -4.95
C LEU A 101 -13.57 0.42 -5.34
N LYS A 102 -14.23 0.99 -4.34
CA LYS A 102 -15.38 1.87 -4.57
C LYS A 102 -14.99 3.10 -5.40
N GLN A 103 -13.88 3.74 -5.05
CA GLN A 103 -13.37 4.89 -5.81
C GLN A 103 -13.05 4.53 -7.25
N LEU A 104 -12.41 3.37 -7.46
CA LEU A 104 -12.04 2.92 -8.80
C LEU A 104 -13.28 2.64 -9.64
N GLN A 105 -14.29 2.02 -9.05
CA GLN A 105 -15.56 1.77 -9.73
C GLN A 105 -16.25 3.08 -10.13
N GLN A 106 -16.21 4.10 -9.28
CA GLN A 106 -16.76 5.42 -9.59
C GLN A 106 -16.03 6.09 -10.76
N ILE A 107 -14.69 6.00 -10.78
CA ILE A 107 -13.88 6.54 -11.87
C ILE A 107 -14.23 5.86 -13.19
N LEU A 108 -14.37 4.53 -13.19
CA LEU A 108 -14.72 3.76 -14.38
C LEU A 108 -16.12 4.11 -14.88
N ASN A 109 -17.07 4.28 -13.97
CA ASN A 109 -18.43 4.65 -14.34
C ASN A 109 -18.48 6.04 -15.01
N VAL A 110 -17.71 6.99 -14.49
CA VAL A 110 -17.62 8.33 -15.09
C VAL A 110 -17.03 8.26 -16.51
N LYS A 111 -15.99 7.43 -16.70
CA LYS A 111 -15.36 7.28 -18.02
C LYS A 111 -16.25 6.56 -19.03
N MET A 112 -17.12 5.68 -18.56
CA MET A 112 -18.03 4.91 -19.44
C MET A 112 -19.27 5.69 -19.87
N LYS A 113 -19.53 6.81 -19.24
CA LYS A 113 -20.58 7.72 -19.63
C LYS A 113 -20.05 8.75 -20.64
#